data_941131f3da2bff3994dc858f0b9981b6
#
_entry.id   941131f3da2bff3994dc858f0b9981b6
#
_cell.length_a   1.000
_cell.length_b   1.000
_cell.length_c   1.000
_cell.angle_alpha   90.00
_cell.angle_beta   90.00
_cell.angle_gamma   90.00
#
_symmetry.space_group_name_H-M   'P 1'
#
loop_
_entity.id
_entity.type
_entity.pdbx_description
1 polymer ?
#
loop_
_entity_poly.entity_id
_entity_poly.type
_entity_poly.pdbx_seq_one_letter_code
_entity_poly.pdbx_strand_id
1 'polypeptide(L)'
;MDKILIDNNSVDFILENEETFIKATKKYSFYICTSVVEELANIPDTKQNKRVSLFISLCKFGATFINDSCFVLGYARFGVSNLGEGKVYKEILNESKNNVRDSIIADTAVTNQCILLTNDSNLYKKMKKLNYQVMNFTEFKEIINND
;
A
#
# COMPACT_ATOMS: atom_id res chain seq x y z
N MET A 1 -16.75 -6.07 -4.45
CA MET A 1 -16.00 -5.57 -3.27
C MET A 1 -14.76 -4.90 -3.81
N ASP A 2 -14.60 -3.62 -3.52
CA ASP A 2 -13.45 -2.86 -4.01
C ASP A 2 -12.17 -3.30 -3.31
N LYS A 3 -11.04 -3.15 -4.00
CA LYS A 3 -9.73 -3.57 -3.51
C LYS A 3 -8.96 -2.36 -3.00
N ILE A 4 -8.34 -2.47 -1.84
CA ILE A 4 -7.44 -1.45 -1.29
C ILE A 4 -6.04 -2.05 -1.17
N LEU A 5 -5.03 -1.45 -1.80
CA LEU A 5 -3.62 -1.71 -1.52
C LEU A 5 -3.14 -0.74 -0.46
N ILE A 6 -2.59 -1.27 0.62
CA ILE A 6 -2.08 -0.49 1.75
C ILE A 6 -0.62 -0.10 1.48
N ASP A 7 -0.31 1.18 1.62
CA ASP A 7 1.05 1.71 1.55
C ASP A 7 1.79 1.54 2.91
N ASN A 8 3.11 1.55 2.88
CA ASN A 8 3.99 1.38 4.04
C ASN A 8 3.81 2.45 5.14
N ASN A 9 3.48 3.68 4.78
CA ASN A 9 3.27 4.77 5.75
C ASN A 9 1.96 4.63 6.56
N SER A 10 1.19 3.57 6.31
CA SER A 10 -0.09 3.30 6.97
C SER A 10 0.04 2.63 8.34
N VAL A 11 1.24 2.26 8.78
CA VAL A 11 1.47 1.43 9.99
C VAL A 11 0.82 2.02 11.24
N ASP A 12 1.15 3.27 11.56
CA ASP A 12 0.61 3.92 12.76
C ASP A 12 -0.90 4.08 12.65
N PHE A 13 -1.39 4.44 11.48
CA PHE A 13 -2.81 4.58 11.21
C PHE A 13 -3.59 3.26 11.40
N ILE A 14 -3.03 2.13 10.94
CA ILE A 14 -3.63 0.80 11.14
C ILE A 14 -3.73 0.48 12.62
N LEU A 15 -2.63 0.64 13.37
CA LEU A 15 -2.60 0.32 14.80
C LEU A 15 -3.54 1.19 15.63
N GLU A 16 -3.69 2.46 15.28
CA GLU A 16 -4.60 3.39 15.96
C GLU A 16 -6.08 3.21 15.55
N ASN A 17 -6.35 2.58 14.41
CA ASN A 17 -7.68 2.49 13.82
C ASN A 17 -8.08 1.07 13.40
N GLU A 18 -7.57 0.03 14.08
CA GLU A 18 -7.81 -1.39 13.75
C GLU A 18 -9.29 -1.72 13.58
N GLU A 19 -10.14 -1.21 14.47
CA GLU A 19 -11.60 -1.43 14.38
C GLU A 19 -12.21 -0.85 13.09
N THR A 20 -11.70 0.29 12.62
CA THR A 20 -12.15 0.89 11.37
C THR A 20 -11.81 -0.01 10.19
N PHE A 21 -10.61 -0.61 10.17
CA PHE A 21 -10.23 -1.59 9.15
C PHE A 21 -11.11 -2.85 9.20
N ILE A 22 -11.38 -3.38 10.41
CA ILE A 22 -12.28 -4.52 10.58
C ILE A 22 -13.70 -4.20 10.07
N LYS A 23 -14.25 -3.02 10.38
CA LYS A 23 -15.54 -2.59 9.83
C LYS A 23 -15.50 -2.49 8.30
N ALA A 24 -14.44 -1.96 7.77
CA ALA A 24 -14.26 -1.74 6.33
C ALA A 24 -14.17 -3.05 5.52
N THR A 25 -13.91 -4.21 6.15
CA THR A 25 -13.91 -5.52 5.44
C THR A 25 -15.25 -5.90 4.84
N LYS A 26 -16.34 -5.26 5.27
CA LYS A 26 -17.67 -5.43 4.66
C LYS A 26 -17.75 -4.85 3.25
N LYS A 27 -16.92 -3.85 2.95
CA LYS A 27 -16.94 -3.07 1.70
C LYS A 27 -15.69 -3.29 0.86
N TYR A 28 -14.55 -3.49 1.49
CA TYR A 28 -13.23 -3.56 0.86
C TYR A 28 -12.52 -4.87 1.16
N SER A 29 -11.73 -5.34 0.18
CA SER A 29 -10.69 -6.36 0.38
C SER A 29 -9.34 -5.67 0.47
N PHE A 30 -8.54 -5.99 1.48
CA PHE A 30 -7.25 -5.37 1.73
C PHE A 30 -6.10 -6.19 1.17
N TYR A 31 -5.11 -5.49 0.60
CA TYR A 31 -3.92 -6.09 0.01
C TYR A 31 -2.66 -5.36 0.50
N ILE A 32 -1.58 -6.13 0.59
CA ILE A 32 -0.22 -5.62 0.79
C ILE A 32 0.70 -6.26 -0.24
N CYS A 33 1.68 -5.52 -0.76
CA CYS A 33 2.62 -6.05 -1.74
C CYS A 33 4.03 -6.28 -1.16
N THR A 34 4.88 -6.94 -1.93
CA THR A 34 6.26 -7.30 -1.52
C THR A 34 7.03 -6.10 -0.99
N SER A 35 7.03 -4.98 -1.72
CA SER A 35 7.75 -3.75 -1.31
C SER A 35 7.27 -3.22 0.04
N VAL A 36 5.97 -3.26 0.32
CA VAL A 36 5.42 -2.87 1.62
C VAL A 36 5.87 -3.82 2.71
N VAL A 37 5.76 -5.13 2.49
CA VAL A 37 6.19 -6.15 3.48
C VAL A 37 7.67 -6.01 3.82
N GLU A 38 8.53 -5.76 2.83
CA GLU A 38 9.96 -5.56 3.05
C GLU A 38 10.26 -4.34 3.94
N GLU A 39 9.58 -3.22 3.72
CA GLU A 39 9.76 -2.05 4.59
C GLU A 39 9.25 -2.30 6.00
N LEU A 40 8.12 -2.99 6.15
CA LEU A 40 7.60 -3.37 7.45
C LEU A 40 8.52 -4.35 8.19
N ALA A 41 9.14 -5.28 7.46
CA ALA A 41 10.12 -6.20 8.02
C ALA A 41 11.40 -5.48 8.48
N ASN A 42 11.74 -4.36 7.87
CA ASN A 42 12.89 -3.53 8.23
C ASN A 42 12.63 -2.57 9.42
N ILE A 43 11.45 -2.59 10.02
CA ILE A 43 11.19 -1.87 11.28
C ILE A 43 12.21 -2.36 12.32
N PRO A 44 12.99 -1.46 12.96
CA PRO A 44 14.07 -1.84 13.88
C PRO A 44 13.61 -2.76 15.02
N ASP A 45 14.50 -3.65 15.47
CA ASP A 45 14.20 -4.57 16.58
C ASP A 45 13.85 -3.84 17.88
N THR A 46 14.34 -2.61 18.08
CA THR A 46 13.89 -1.72 19.16
C THR A 46 12.39 -1.42 19.15
N LYS A 47 11.73 -1.65 18.02
CA LYS A 47 10.28 -1.50 17.78
C LYS A 47 9.61 -2.83 17.42
N GLN A 48 10.16 -3.96 17.87
CA GLN A 48 9.63 -5.29 17.55
C GLN A 48 8.16 -5.45 17.90
N ASN A 49 7.72 -4.96 19.06
CA ASN A 49 6.32 -5.02 19.47
C ASN A 49 5.38 -4.33 18.45
N LYS A 50 5.80 -3.19 17.92
CA LYS A 50 5.05 -2.46 16.87
C LYS A 50 4.94 -3.31 15.59
N ARG A 51 6.05 -3.91 15.16
CA ARG A 51 6.09 -4.79 13.98
C ARG A 51 5.17 -6.00 14.15
N VAL A 52 5.23 -6.67 15.30
CA VAL A 52 4.37 -7.83 15.61
C VAL A 52 2.90 -7.43 15.66
N SER A 53 2.56 -6.34 16.36
CA SER A 53 1.18 -5.84 16.46
C SER A 53 0.60 -5.52 15.09
N LEU A 54 1.39 -4.93 14.18
CA LEU A 54 0.97 -4.64 12.83
C LEU A 54 0.61 -5.91 12.05
N PHE A 55 1.48 -6.92 12.07
CA PHE A 55 1.19 -8.19 11.38
C PHE A 55 -0.05 -8.88 11.96
N ILE A 56 -0.26 -8.81 13.27
CA ILE A 56 -1.48 -9.32 13.91
C ILE A 56 -2.70 -8.55 13.38
N SER A 57 -2.65 -7.22 13.30
CA SER A 57 -3.76 -6.41 12.78
C SER A 57 -4.05 -6.72 11.32
N LEU A 58 -3.02 -6.85 10.47
CA LEU A 58 -3.17 -7.25 9.06
C LEU A 58 -3.88 -8.60 8.95
N CYS A 59 -3.56 -9.57 9.79
CA CYS A 59 -4.25 -10.86 9.84
C CYS A 59 -5.71 -10.72 10.29
N LYS A 60 -6.00 -9.89 11.29
CA LYS A 60 -7.36 -9.70 11.84
C LYS A 60 -8.35 -9.18 10.81
N PHE A 61 -7.94 -8.26 9.94
CA PHE A 61 -8.82 -7.79 8.86
C PHE A 61 -8.57 -8.48 7.51
N GLY A 62 -7.80 -9.58 7.51
CA GLY A 62 -7.66 -10.47 6.36
C GLY A 62 -6.91 -9.87 5.19
N ALA A 63 -5.86 -9.07 5.44
CA ALA A 63 -5.04 -8.54 4.37
C ALA A 63 -4.37 -9.65 3.55
N THR A 64 -4.52 -9.58 2.24
CA THR A 64 -3.97 -10.56 1.29
C THR A 64 -2.63 -10.07 0.74
N PHE A 65 -1.63 -10.94 0.73
CA PHE A 65 -0.34 -10.65 0.11
C PHE A 65 -0.43 -10.80 -1.42
N ILE A 66 0.17 -9.85 -2.15
CA ILE A 66 0.36 -9.90 -3.59
C ILE A 66 1.81 -9.54 -3.97
N ASN A 67 2.26 -10.06 -5.11
CA ASN A 67 3.57 -9.71 -5.64
C ASN A 67 3.59 -8.27 -6.18
N ASP A 68 4.75 -7.62 -6.14
CA ASP A 68 4.96 -6.37 -6.88
C ASP A 68 4.70 -6.60 -8.38
N SER A 69 4.06 -5.64 -9.04
CA SER A 69 3.65 -5.76 -10.44
C SER A 69 4.80 -5.63 -11.43
N CYS A 70 5.90 -4.99 -11.04
CA CYS A 70 7.06 -4.79 -11.91
C CYS A 70 8.37 -5.17 -11.21
N PHE A 71 9.34 -5.60 -12.02
CA PHE A 71 10.68 -5.95 -11.57
C PHE A 71 11.62 -4.75 -11.76
N VAL A 72 12.18 -4.24 -10.67
CA VAL A 72 13.13 -3.13 -10.69
C VAL A 72 14.45 -3.60 -10.10
N LEU A 73 15.52 -3.52 -10.88
CA LEU A 73 16.86 -3.98 -10.47
C LEU A 73 17.33 -3.22 -9.22
N GLY A 74 17.78 -3.97 -8.20
CA GLY A 74 18.20 -3.42 -6.90
C GLY A 74 17.08 -3.26 -5.88
N TYR A 75 15.82 -3.42 -6.27
CA TYR A 75 14.65 -3.35 -5.37
C TYR A 75 13.79 -4.61 -5.40
N ALA A 76 13.68 -5.25 -6.56
CA ALA A 76 12.86 -6.43 -6.74
C ALA A 76 13.57 -7.71 -6.28
N ARG A 77 12.79 -8.67 -5.78
CA ARG A 77 13.27 -10.02 -5.46
C ARG A 77 12.73 -11.03 -6.44
N PHE A 78 13.57 -11.98 -6.83
CA PHE A 78 13.15 -13.10 -7.66
C PHE A 78 12.10 -13.95 -6.95
N GLY A 79 11.06 -14.34 -7.67
CA GLY A 79 9.97 -15.17 -7.17
C GLY A 79 8.84 -14.44 -6.46
N VAL A 80 9.01 -13.14 -6.12
CA VAL A 80 7.98 -12.32 -5.45
C VAL A 80 7.77 -10.96 -6.10
N SER A 81 8.29 -10.76 -7.31
CA SER A 81 8.02 -9.62 -8.18
C SER A 81 7.70 -10.11 -9.58
N ASN A 82 6.70 -9.52 -10.22
CA ASN A 82 6.29 -9.86 -11.57
C ASN A 82 7.12 -9.11 -12.61
N LEU A 83 7.22 -9.65 -13.83
CA LEU A 83 7.87 -9.01 -14.97
C LEU A 83 6.85 -8.14 -15.74
N GLY A 84 6.20 -7.20 -15.07
CA GLY A 84 5.28 -6.26 -15.70
C GLY A 84 6.00 -5.16 -16.48
N GLU A 85 5.27 -4.46 -17.34
CA GLU A 85 5.82 -3.37 -18.18
C GLU A 85 6.27 -2.14 -17.38
N GLY A 86 5.77 -1.97 -16.15
CA GLY A 86 6.09 -0.86 -15.27
C GLY A 86 5.72 0.51 -15.86
N LYS A 87 4.57 0.59 -16.54
CA LYS A 87 4.10 1.85 -17.15
C LYS A 87 3.86 2.92 -16.09
N VAL A 88 3.06 2.59 -15.08
CA VAL A 88 2.74 3.51 -13.97
C VAL A 88 3.99 3.82 -13.16
N TYR A 89 4.85 2.83 -12.92
CA TYR A 89 6.16 3.01 -12.30
C TYR A 89 6.95 4.13 -12.99
N LYS A 90 7.06 4.09 -14.32
CA LYS A 90 7.79 5.11 -15.10
C LYS A 90 7.12 6.49 -15.01
N GLU A 91 5.80 6.56 -15.07
CA GLU A 91 5.05 7.82 -14.96
C GLU A 91 5.25 8.48 -13.60
N ILE A 92 5.16 7.71 -12.51
CA ILE A 92 5.36 8.22 -11.14
C ILE A 92 6.83 8.60 -10.91
N LEU A 93 7.79 7.80 -11.37
CA LEU A 93 9.22 8.03 -11.19
C LEU A 93 9.70 9.27 -11.95
N ASN A 94 9.20 9.52 -13.18
CA ASN A 94 9.58 10.68 -13.98
C ASN A 94 9.28 12.02 -13.28
N GLU A 95 8.29 12.05 -12.40
CA GLU A 95 7.97 13.24 -11.61
C GLU A 95 8.83 13.38 -10.33
N SER A 96 9.57 12.32 -9.91
CA SER A 96 10.40 12.35 -8.70
C SER A 96 11.40 11.21 -8.70
N LYS A 97 12.65 11.50 -9.08
CA LYS A 97 13.72 10.50 -9.24
C LYS A 97 14.11 9.70 -7.97
N ASN A 98 13.59 10.04 -6.80
CA ASN A 98 14.02 9.45 -5.51
C ASN A 98 13.04 8.46 -4.88
N ASN A 99 11.87 8.23 -5.48
CA ASN A 99 10.81 7.43 -4.86
C ASN A 99 10.53 6.14 -5.65
N VAL A 100 11.55 5.30 -5.80
CA VAL A 100 11.45 4.04 -6.54
C VAL A 100 10.41 3.11 -5.92
N ARG A 101 10.39 2.96 -4.59
CA ARG A 101 9.44 2.09 -3.89
C ARG A 101 8.01 2.57 -4.03
N ASP A 102 7.76 3.86 -3.81
CA ASP A 102 6.43 4.44 -4.00
C ASP A 102 5.92 4.22 -5.43
N SER A 103 6.83 4.30 -6.42
CA SER A 103 6.51 4.04 -7.83
C SER A 103 6.15 2.57 -8.08
N ILE A 104 6.83 1.62 -7.42
CA ILE A 104 6.51 0.18 -7.49
C ILE A 104 5.15 -0.09 -6.82
N ILE A 105 4.91 0.49 -5.65
CA ILE A 105 3.64 0.32 -4.91
C ILE A 105 2.48 0.88 -5.72
N ALA A 106 2.65 2.08 -6.31
CA ALA A 106 1.64 2.69 -7.17
C ALA A 106 1.34 1.85 -8.42
N ASP A 107 2.38 1.35 -9.10
CA ASP A 107 2.23 0.47 -10.26
C ASP A 107 1.51 -0.83 -9.87
N THR A 108 1.82 -1.38 -8.70
CA THR A 108 1.17 -2.58 -8.19
C THR A 108 -0.31 -2.33 -7.88
N ALA A 109 -0.65 -1.17 -7.30
CA ALA A 109 -2.04 -0.79 -7.04
C ALA A 109 -2.84 -0.72 -8.35
N VAL A 110 -2.35 0.02 -9.33
CA VAL A 110 -3.04 0.22 -10.62
C VAL A 110 -3.16 -1.08 -11.40
N THR A 111 -2.09 -1.86 -11.51
CA THR A 111 -2.09 -3.13 -12.25
C THR A 111 -3.08 -4.15 -11.67
N ASN A 112 -3.25 -4.16 -10.34
CA ASN A 112 -4.20 -5.04 -9.66
C ASN A 112 -5.60 -4.44 -9.47
N GLN A 113 -5.85 -3.25 -10.06
CA GLN A 113 -7.13 -2.54 -9.94
C GLN A 113 -7.50 -2.26 -8.47
N CYS A 114 -6.50 -1.86 -7.69
CA CYS A 114 -6.67 -1.47 -6.30
C CYS A 114 -6.71 0.06 -6.15
N ILE A 115 -7.47 0.54 -5.19
CA ILE A 115 -7.34 1.90 -4.66
C ILE A 115 -6.10 1.91 -3.78
N LEU A 116 -5.15 2.80 -4.04
CA LEU A 116 -3.98 2.97 -3.16
C LEU A 116 -4.37 3.76 -1.92
N LEU A 117 -4.22 3.18 -0.73
CA LEU A 117 -4.40 3.87 0.55
C LEU A 117 -3.05 4.37 1.05
N THR A 118 -2.83 5.67 0.99
CA THR A 118 -1.57 6.31 1.39
C THR A 118 -1.80 7.62 2.13
N ASN A 119 -0.90 7.97 3.03
CA ASN A 119 -0.83 9.29 3.65
C ASN A 119 0.35 10.14 3.14
N ASP A 120 1.12 9.62 2.17
CA ASP A 120 2.12 10.42 1.47
C ASP A 120 1.43 11.42 0.55
N SER A 121 1.53 12.71 0.91
CA SER A 121 0.88 13.79 0.19
C SER A 121 1.40 13.96 -1.24
N ASN A 122 2.67 13.61 -1.48
CA ASN A 122 3.28 13.71 -2.80
C ASN A 122 2.80 12.59 -3.71
N LEU A 123 2.83 11.35 -3.20
CA LEU A 123 2.32 10.19 -3.92
C LEU A 123 0.82 10.34 -4.22
N TYR A 124 0.04 10.75 -3.22
CA TYR A 124 -1.39 11.03 -3.38
C TYR A 124 -1.67 12.04 -4.50
N LYS A 125 -0.99 13.20 -4.50
CA LYS A 125 -1.16 14.24 -5.52
C LYS A 125 -0.81 13.75 -6.92
N LYS A 126 0.27 12.97 -7.05
CA LYS A 126 0.69 12.39 -8.33
C LYS A 126 -0.34 11.41 -8.88
N MET A 127 -0.80 10.48 -8.04
CA MET A 127 -1.82 9.52 -8.41
C MET A 127 -3.12 10.22 -8.87
N LYS A 128 -3.56 11.24 -8.13
CA LYS A 128 -4.73 12.06 -8.51
C LYS A 128 -4.51 12.78 -9.85
N LYS A 129 -3.36 13.41 -10.06
CA LYS A 129 -3.00 14.10 -11.32
C LYS A 129 -3.03 13.17 -12.54
N LEU A 130 -2.61 11.92 -12.34
CA LEU A 130 -2.59 10.88 -13.37
C LEU A 130 -3.94 10.13 -13.50
N ASN A 131 -4.98 10.56 -12.76
CA ASN A 131 -6.32 9.96 -12.72
C ASN A 131 -6.31 8.49 -12.25
N TYR A 132 -5.35 8.09 -11.40
CA TYR A 132 -5.35 6.79 -10.75
C TYR A 132 -6.15 6.81 -9.45
N GLN A 133 -6.66 5.64 -9.06
CA GLN A 133 -7.43 5.49 -7.84
C GLN A 133 -6.52 5.56 -6.61
N VAL A 134 -6.73 6.55 -5.79
CA VAL A 134 -6.00 6.77 -4.54
C VAL A 134 -6.91 7.39 -3.49
N MET A 135 -6.68 7.03 -2.25
CA MET A 135 -7.42 7.49 -1.08
C MET A 135 -6.43 7.83 0.04
N ASN A 136 -6.63 8.93 0.73
CA ASN A 136 -5.90 9.22 1.95
C ASN A 136 -6.67 8.71 3.19
N PHE A 137 -6.03 8.78 4.37
CA PHE A 137 -6.61 8.24 5.60
C PHE A 137 -7.87 8.99 6.07
N THR A 138 -7.96 10.29 5.78
CA THR A 138 -9.15 11.09 6.11
C THR A 138 -10.33 10.64 5.27
N GLU A 139 -10.15 10.57 3.95
CA GLU A 139 -11.18 10.07 3.02
C GLU A 139 -11.64 8.65 3.40
N PHE A 140 -10.69 7.76 3.74
CA PHE A 140 -11.01 6.40 4.16
C PHE A 140 -11.89 6.37 5.42
N LYS A 141 -11.51 7.14 6.46
CA LYS A 141 -12.30 7.22 7.70
C LYS A 141 -13.70 7.78 7.47
N GLU A 142 -13.80 8.84 6.69
CA GLU A 142 -15.09 9.48 6.38
C GLU A 142 -16.04 8.50 5.68
N ILE A 143 -15.54 7.72 4.71
CA ILE A 143 -16.36 6.72 4.01
C ILE A 143 -16.86 5.63 4.96
N ILE A 144 -16.00 5.13 5.86
CA ILE A 144 -16.37 4.04 6.77
C ILE A 144 -17.27 4.51 7.92
N ASN A 145 -17.15 5.76 8.35
CA ASN A 145 -17.98 6.30 9.42
C ASN A 145 -19.38 6.75 8.96
N ASN A 146 -19.53 6.99 7.65
CA ASN A 146 -20.82 7.42 7.07
C ASN A 146 -21.65 6.25 6.52
N ASP A 147 -21.14 5.04 6.58
CA ASP A 147 -21.83 3.76 6.27
C ASP A 147 -22.32 3.09 7.56
#